data_145e761953fca59cf012aaa192c1ea5e
#
_entry.id   145e761953fca59cf012aaa192c1ea5e
#
_cell.length_a   1.000
_cell.length_b   1.000
_cell.length_c   1.000
_cell.angle_alpha   90.00
_cell.angle_beta   90.00
_cell.angle_gamma   90.00
#
_symmetry.space_group_name_H-M   'P 1'
#
loop_
_entity.id
_entity.type
_entity.pdbx_description
1 polymer ?
#
loop_
_entity_poly.entity_id
_entity_poly.type
_entity_poly.pdbx_seq_one_letter_code
_entity_poly.pdbx_strand_id
1 'polypeptide(L)'
;MKKPVKLENLNEKFISEDLVLQYFKGVDEEDISAILTTLTKDCVFSIETHKIKLVGHEEITSMFKRLWKNHKSVEHKEFYFVKDHMSNQVAVRFQVKNVLLNGQFELKSNCNFFTLRDGLFSEVRVYMAGENTLNKED
;
A
#
# COMPACT_ATOMS: atom_id res chain seq x y z
N MET A 1 40.56 -0.15 3.72
CA MET A 1 39.85 1.09 3.43
C MET A 1 38.35 0.87 3.53
N LYS A 2 37.71 1.68 4.31
CA LYS A 2 36.27 1.56 4.50
C LYS A 2 35.56 2.05 3.24
N LYS A 3 34.65 1.23 2.69
CA LYS A 3 33.85 1.65 1.56
C LYS A 3 32.93 2.79 1.96
N PRO A 4 32.78 3.83 1.15
CA PRO A 4 31.78 4.84 1.42
C PRO A 4 30.39 4.21 1.43
N VAL A 5 29.47 4.86 2.12
CA VAL A 5 28.06 4.46 2.06
C VAL A 5 27.67 4.43 0.59
N LYS A 6 27.16 3.29 0.15
CA LYS A 6 26.85 3.12 -1.26
C LYS A 6 25.70 4.03 -1.67
N LEU A 7 25.92 4.79 -2.73
CA LEU A 7 24.87 5.61 -3.32
C LEU A 7 23.64 4.78 -3.64
N GLU A 8 23.86 3.54 -4.05
CA GLU A 8 22.80 2.56 -4.34
C GLU A 8 21.86 2.38 -3.16
N ASN A 9 22.40 2.27 -1.93
CA ASN A 9 21.56 2.09 -0.73
C ASN A 9 20.71 3.32 -0.44
N LEU A 10 21.28 4.52 -0.68
CA LEU A 10 20.52 5.75 -0.53
C LEU A 10 19.42 5.87 -1.58
N ASN A 11 19.74 5.48 -2.82
CA ASN A 11 18.75 5.48 -3.92
C ASN A 11 17.63 4.49 -3.65
N GLU A 12 17.95 3.29 -3.17
CA GLU A 12 16.94 2.30 -2.80
C GLU A 12 16.05 2.82 -1.68
N LYS A 13 16.63 3.55 -0.71
CA LYS A 13 15.87 4.15 0.37
C LYS A 13 14.84 5.13 -0.15
N PHE A 14 15.26 6.06 -1.03
CA PHE A 14 14.36 7.04 -1.63
C PHE A 14 13.34 6.38 -2.55
N ILE A 15 13.79 5.41 -3.37
CA ILE A 15 12.92 4.71 -4.29
C ILE A 15 11.79 4.00 -3.53
N SER A 16 12.09 3.35 -2.41
CA SER A 16 11.05 2.64 -1.66
C SER A 16 10.02 3.58 -1.05
N GLU A 17 10.44 4.72 -0.51
CA GLU A 17 9.50 5.71 0.02
C GLU A 17 8.67 6.33 -1.10
N ASP A 18 9.32 6.72 -2.20
CA ASP A 18 8.62 7.28 -3.36
C ASP A 18 7.64 6.29 -3.95
N LEU A 19 8.02 5.02 -4.00
CA LEU A 19 7.15 3.96 -4.52
C LEU A 19 5.91 3.78 -3.64
N VAL A 20 6.09 3.82 -2.32
CA VAL A 20 4.95 3.76 -1.38
C VAL A 20 4.03 4.95 -1.59
N LEU A 21 4.60 6.16 -1.72
CA LEU A 21 3.80 7.36 -1.94
C LEU A 21 3.05 7.31 -3.27
N GLN A 22 3.68 6.79 -4.32
CA GLN A 22 3.01 6.59 -5.60
C GLN A 22 1.85 5.61 -5.48
N TYR A 23 2.06 4.52 -4.74
CA TYR A 23 1.02 3.53 -4.47
C TYR A 23 -0.20 4.19 -3.81
N PHE A 24 0.00 4.91 -2.71
CA PHE A 24 -1.11 5.55 -2.00
C PHE A 24 -1.75 6.68 -2.79
N LYS A 25 -0.96 7.43 -3.54
CA LYS A 25 -1.51 8.44 -4.44
C LYS A 25 -2.44 7.80 -5.48
N GLY A 26 -2.02 6.66 -6.03
CA GLY A 26 -2.87 5.90 -6.95
C GLY A 26 -4.18 5.47 -6.32
N VAL A 27 -4.13 5.02 -5.06
CA VAL A 27 -5.34 4.63 -4.33
C VAL A 27 -6.27 5.84 -4.14
N ASP A 28 -5.72 6.96 -3.70
CA ASP A 28 -6.50 8.16 -3.39
C ASP A 28 -7.08 8.83 -4.64
N GLU A 29 -6.36 8.74 -5.76
CA GLU A 29 -6.80 9.36 -7.04
C GLU A 29 -7.56 8.38 -7.94
N GLU A 30 -7.81 7.17 -7.46
CA GLU A 30 -8.48 6.12 -8.23
C GLU A 30 -7.76 5.81 -9.56
N ASP A 31 -6.43 5.80 -9.49
CA ASP A 31 -5.56 5.54 -10.64
C ASP A 31 -4.96 4.14 -10.54
N ILE A 32 -5.64 3.15 -11.11
CA ILE A 32 -5.21 1.77 -11.03
C ILE A 32 -3.85 1.54 -11.71
N SER A 33 -3.60 2.24 -12.80
CA SER A 33 -2.32 2.12 -13.49
C SER A 33 -1.14 2.55 -12.61
N ALA A 34 -1.31 3.65 -11.88
CA ALA A 34 -0.29 4.13 -10.94
C ALA A 34 -0.03 3.12 -9.83
N ILE A 35 -1.07 2.43 -9.35
CA ILE A 35 -0.92 1.38 -8.35
C ILE A 35 -0.16 0.19 -8.94
N LEU A 36 -0.62 -0.34 -10.07
CA LEU A 36 -0.08 -1.57 -10.65
C LEU A 36 1.39 -1.41 -11.09
N THR A 37 1.79 -0.22 -11.48
CA THR A 37 3.21 0.01 -11.84
C THR A 37 4.15 -0.08 -10.64
N THR A 38 3.63 -0.04 -9.41
CA THR A 38 4.44 -0.24 -8.20
C THR A 38 4.56 -1.72 -7.81
N LEU A 39 3.73 -2.59 -8.41
CA LEU A 39 3.60 -3.99 -7.98
C LEU A 39 4.19 -4.94 -9.01
N THR A 40 4.82 -6.02 -8.54
CA THR A 40 5.19 -7.12 -9.44
C THR A 40 3.91 -7.78 -9.97
N LYS A 41 4.03 -8.44 -11.13
CA LYS A 41 2.86 -9.11 -11.75
C LYS A 41 2.23 -10.17 -10.86
N ASP A 42 3.05 -10.83 -10.06
CA ASP A 42 2.64 -11.88 -9.13
C ASP A 42 2.49 -11.38 -7.69
N CYS A 43 2.37 -10.08 -7.50
CA CYS A 43 2.31 -9.48 -6.17
C CYS A 43 1.24 -10.16 -5.32
N VAL A 44 1.60 -10.46 -4.08
CA VAL A 44 0.68 -11.00 -3.08
C VAL A 44 0.23 -9.84 -2.20
N PHE A 45 -1.07 -9.64 -2.15
CA PHE A 45 -1.69 -8.58 -1.35
C PHE A 45 -2.54 -9.25 -0.27
N SER A 46 -2.19 -9.05 0.99
CA SER A 46 -2.93 -9.65 2.09
C SER A 46 -3.47 -8.61 3.04
N ILE A 47 -4.68 -8.85 3.53
CA ILE A 47 -5.26 -8.05 4.59
C ILE A 47 -5.18 -8.93 5.84
N GLU A 48 -4.06 -8.77 6.56
CA GLU A 48 -3.66 -9.69 7.62
C GLU A 48 -4.66 -9.70 8.77
N THR A 49 -5.22 -8.55 9.10
CA THR A 49 -6.19 -8.43 10.19
C THR A 49 -7.51 -9.14 9.88
N HIS A 50 -7.78 -9.45 8.60
CA HIS A 50 -9.04 -10.07 8.16
C HIS A 50 -8.82 -11.36 7.40
N LYS A 51 -7.59 -11.89 7.36
CA LYS A 51 -7.22 -13.18 6.77
C LYS A 51 -7.63 -13.31 5.30
N ILE A 52 -7.41 -12.24 4.53
CA ILE A 52 -7.70 -12.19 3.10
C ILE A 52 -6.38 -12.14 2.35
N LYS A 53 -6.29 -12.90 1.26
CA LYS A 53 -5.11 -12.96 0.41
C LYS A 53 -5.51 -12.91 -1.05
N LEU A 54 -4.91 -11.97 -1.77
CA LEU A 54 -5.11 -11.79 -3.22
C LEU A 54 -3.77 -11.97 -3.92
N VAL A 55 -3.79 -12.53 -5.12
CA VAL A 55 -2.58 -12.78 -5.89
C VAL A 55 -2.74 -12.22 -7.30
N GLY A 56 -1.81 -11.34 -7.67
CA GLY A 56 -1.71 -10.82 -9.02
C GLY A 56 -2.55 -9.58 -9.29
N HIS A 57 -2.25 -8.92 -10.40
CA HIS A 57 -2.83 -7.64 -10.75
C HIS A 57 -4.35 -7.69 -10.92
N GLU A 58 -4.89 -8.78 -11.45
CA GLU A 58 -6.33 -8.87 -11.70
C GLU A 58 -7.14 -8.84 -10.40
N GLU A 59 -6.78 -9.68 -9.44
CA GLU A 59 -7.47 -9.73 -8.15
C GLU A 59 -7.31 -8.43 -7.37
N ILE A 60 -6.10 -7.87 -7.41
CA ILE A 60 -5.80 -6.60 -6.72
C ILE A 60 -6.61 -5.45 -7.35
N THR A 61 -6.68 -5.40 -8.67
CA THR A 61 -7.48 -4.40 -9.39
C THR A 61 -8.95 -4.48 -9.00
N SER A 62 -9.49 -5.68 -8.95
CA SER A 62 -10.90 -5.89 -8.55
C SER A 62 -11.17 -5.38 -7.14
N MET A 63 -10.22 -5.61 -6.22
CA MET A 63 -10.33 -5.12 -4.86
C MET A 63 -10.38 -3.59 -4.80
N PHE A 64 -9.49 -2.91 -5.51
CA PHE A 64 -9.48 -1.44 -5.51
C PHE A 64 -10.72 -0.87 -6.18
N LYS A 65 -11.21 -1.49 -7.24
CA LYS A 65 -12.45 -1.05 -7.88
C LYS A 65 -13.64 -1.16 -6.94
N ARG A 66 -13.70 -2.21 -6.11
CA ARG A 66 -14.74 -2.33 -5.09
C ARG A 66 -14.60 -1.24 -4.02
N LEU A 67 -13.37 -0.96 -3.60
CA LEU A 67 -13.12 0.11 -2.63
C LEU A 67 -13.68 1.44 -3.15
N TRP A 68 -13.33 1.80 -4.37
CA TRP A 68 -13.76 3.08 -4.96
C TRP A 68 -15.26 3.13 -5.20
N LYS A 69 -15.87 2.01 -5.57
CA LYS A 69 -17.30 1.93 -5.78
C LYS A 69 -18.08 2.16 -4.48
N ASN A 70 -17.52 1.71 -3.37
CA ASN A 70 -18.20 1.74 -2.07
C ASN A 70 -17.87 2.98 -1.22
N HIS A 71 -17.04 3.87 -1.73
CA HIS A 71 -16.62 5.07 -1.02
C HIS A 71 -16.67 6.29 -1.94
N LYS A 72 -17.02 7.44 -1.39
CA LYS A 72 -16.91 8.72 -2.12
C LYS A 72 -15.46 9.12 -2.29
N SER A 73 -14.66 8.90 -1.26
CA SER A 73 -13.24 9.20 -1.31
C SER A 73 -12.48 8.41 -0.25
N VAL A 74 -11.20 8.21 -0.53
CA VAL A 74 -10.25 7.61 0.39
C VAL A 74 -9.01 8.49 0.35
N GLU A 75 -8.52 8.91 1.50
CA GLU A 75 -7.36 9.80 1.59
C GLU A 75 -6.38 9.28 2.63
N HIS A 76 -5.14 9.04 2.19
CA HIS A 76 -4.06 8.59 3.06
C HIS A 76 -3.11 9.74 3.34
N LYS A 77 -2.65 9.87 4.60
CA LYS A 77 -1.75 10.94 5.01
C LYS A 77 -0.97 10.55 6.26
N GLU A 78 -0.05 11.44 6.64
CA GLU A 78 0.76 11.30 7.84
C GLU A 78 1.56 10.00 7.85
N PHE A 79 2.33 9.80 6.78
CA PHE A 79 3.14 8.61 6.59
C PHE A 79 4.38 8.63 7.49
N TYR A 80 4.63 7.49 8.13
CA TYR A 80 5.83 7.26 8.92
C TYR A 80 6.45 5.94 8.48
N PHE A 81 7.71 6.01 8.02
CA PHE A 81 8.40 4.87 7.40
C PHE A 81 9.39 4.24 8.36
N VAL A 82 9.42 2.92 8.37
CA VAL A 82 10.47 2.13 9.02
C VAL A 82 10.97 1.13 7.99
N LYS A 83 12.27 1.14 7.73
CA LYS A 83 12.87 0.30 6.68
C LYS A 83 13.80 -0.73 7.28
N ASP A 84 13.79 -1.92 6.66
CA ASP A 84 14.73 -2.98 6.97
C ASP A 84 15.39 -3.45 5.68
N HIS A 85 16.66 -3.09 5.52
CA HIS A 85 17.41 -3.45 4.32
C HIS A 85 17.69 -4.95 4.24
N MET A 86 17.81 -5.61 5.38
CA MET A 86 18.15 -7.05 5.43
C MET A 86 17.03 -7.90 4.85
N SER A 87 15.78 -7.50 5.08
CA SER A 87 14.62 -8.24 4.59
C SER A 87 13.98 -7.59 3.36
N ASN A 88 14.54 -6.49 2.86
CA ASN A 88 13.96 -5.71 1.75
C ASN A 88 12.53 -5.29 2.03
N GLN A 89 12.26 -4.87 3.26
CA GLN A 89 10.92 -4.47 3.67
C GLN A 89 10.87 -3.01 4.10
N VAL A 90 9.74 -2.40 3.87
CA VAL A 90 9.41 -1.10 4.43
C VAL A 90 8.04 -1.18 5.08
N ALA A 91 7.97 -0.77 6.35
CA ALA A 91 6.72 -0.63 7.06
C ALA A 91 6.29 0.83 7.04
N VAL A 92 5.01 1.05 6.85
CA VAL A 92 4.46 2.41 6.76
C VAL A 92 3.24 2.49 7.66
N ARG A 93 3.31 3.41 8.62
CA ARG A 93 2.17 3.77 9.46
C ARG A 93 1.54 5.03 8.86
N PHE A 94 0.23 5.09 8.82
CA PHE A 94 -0.47 6.21 8.20
C PHE A 94 -1.87 6.38 8.76
N GLN A 95 -2.44 7.55 8.49
CA GLN A 95 -3.85 7.84 8.76
C GLN A 95 -4.62 7.72 7.45
N VAL A 96 -5.81 7.16 7.52
CA VAL A 96 -6.70 7.11 6.36
C VAL A 96 -8.06 7.64 6.72
N LYS A 97 -8.61 8.48 5.84
CA LYS A 97 -9.98 8.98 5.93
C LYS A 97 -10.80 8.34 4.82
N ASN A 98 -11.75 7.52 5.20
CA ASN A 98 -12.69 6.90 4.26
C ASN A 98 -14.01 7.65 4.34
N VAL A 99 -14.45 8.25 3.23
CA VAL A 99 -15.77 8.90 3.16
C VAL A 99 -16.73 7.93 2.50
N LEU A 100 -17.76 7.55 3.23
CA LEU A 100 -18.77 6.60 2.77
C LEU A 100 -19.74 7.26 1.78
N LEU A 101 -20.47 6.45 1.04
CA LEU A 101 -21.43 6.95 0.03
C LEU A 101 -22.50 7.85 0.64
N ASN A 102 -22.86 7.63 1.92
CA ASN A 102 -23.85 8.45 2.62
C ASN A 102 -23.26 9.77 3.18
N GLY A 103 -21.97 10.01 2.97
CA GLY A 103 -21.29 11.22 3.45
C GLY A 103 -20.66 11.10 4.82
N GLN A 104 -20.96 10.04 5.58
CA GLN A 104 -20.27 9.78 6.84
C GLN A 104 -18.81 9.41 6.56
N PHE A 105 -17.95 9.57 7.54
CA PHE A 105 -16.54 9.21 7.34
C PHE A 105 -16.01 8.44 8.54
N GLU A 106 -14.94 7.69 8.26
CA GLU A 106 -14.20 6.94 9.26
C GLU A 106 -12.73 7.37 9.18
N LEU A 107 -12.12 7.57 10.36
CA LEU A 107 -10.69 7.84 10.47
C LEU A 107 -10.04 6.60 11.06
N LYS A 108 -8.99 6.11 10.40
CA LYS A 108 -8.28 4.91 10.86
C LYS A 108 -6.78 5.17 10.89
N SER A 109 -6.10 4.50 11.82
CA SER A 109 -4.65 4.45 11.86
C SER A 109 -4.23 3.04 11.47
N ASN A 110 -3.62 2.90 10.31
CA ASN A 110 -3.27 1.61 9.73
C ASN A 110 -1.77 1.49 9.51
N CYS A 111 -1.33 0.26 9.26
CA CYS A 111 0.07 -0.03 8.96
C CYS A 111 0.14 -1.05 7.84
N ASN A 112 0.98 -0.76 6.82
CA ASN A 112 1.27 -1.70 5.77
C ASN A 112 2.74 -2.09 5.81
N PHE A 113 3.02 -3.36 5.49
CA PHE A 113 4.37 -3.84 5.25
C PHE A 113 4.50 -4.16 3.76
N PHE A 114 5.52 -3.58 3.13
CA PHE A 114 5.82 -3.79 1.70
C PHE A 114 7.13 -4.53 1.58
N THR A 115 7.15 -5.59 0.77
CA THR A 115 8.38 -6.31 0.44
C THR A 115 8.78 -5.98 -0.99
N LEU A 116 10.05 -5.63 -1.19
CA LEU A 116 10.58 -5.26 -2.50
C LEU A 116 11.29 -6.43 -3.16
N ARG A 117 11.08 -6.55 -4.47
CA ARG A 117 11.81 -7.46 -5.34
C ARG A 117 12.00 -6.77 -6.69
N ASP A 118 13.27 -6.61 -7.07
CA ASP A 118 13.63 -5.94 -8.34
C ASP A 118 13.02 -4.55 -8.48
N GLY A 119 12.98 -3.79 -7.37
CA GLY A 119 12.52 -2.41 -7.36
C GLY A 119 11.02 -2.22 -7.33
N LEU A 120 10.24 -3.29 -7.23
CA LEU A 120 8.78 -3.24 -7.14
C LEU A 120 8.30 -4.01 -5.91
N PHE A 121 7.06 -3.78 -5.52
CA PHE A 121 6.49 -4.51 -4.39
C PHE A 121 6.03 -5.90 -4.83
N SER A 122 6.66 -6.93 -4.28
CA SER A 122 6.26 -8.32 -4.50
C SER A 122 5.22 -8.77 -3.48
N GLU A 123 5.10 -8.04 -2.37
CA GLU A 123 4.16 -8.36 -1.32
C GLU A 123 3.71 -7.08 -0.62
N VAL A 124 2.42 -6.97 -0.37
CA VAL A 124 1.82 -5.90 0.43
C VAL A 124 0.99 -6.57 1.52
N ARG A 125 1.35 -6.32 2.78
CA ARG A 125 0.61 -6.83 3.94
C ARG A 125 -0.05 -5.67 4.65
N VAL A 126 -1.38 -5.70 4.71
CA VAL A 126 -2.18 -4.62 5.28
C VAL A 126 -2.67 -5.01 6.68
N TYR A 127 -2.41 -4.14 7.64
CA TYR A 127 -2.97 -4.22 8.98
C TYR A 127 -3.86 -3.00 9.17
N MET A 128 -5.15 -3.21 9.32
CA MET A 128 -6.09 -2.09 9.42
C MET A 128 -6.92 -2.17 10.68
N ALA A 129 -7.28 -1.00 11.19
CA ALA A 129 -8.17 -0.89 12.34
C ALA A 129 -9.61 -1.12 11.90
N GLY A 130 -10.41 -1.74 12.79
CA GLY A 130 -11.84 -1.89 12.57
C GLY A 130 -12.22 -2.82 11.43
N GLU A 131 -13.29 -2.48 10.72
CA GLU A 131 -13.81 -3.30 9.64
C GLU A 131 -12.92 -3.29 8.42
N ASN A 132 -12.98 -4.38 7.63
CA ASN A 132 -12.26 -4.47 6.38
C ASN A 132 -12.96 -3.62 5.32
N THR A 133 -12.33 -2.49 4.97
CA THR A 133 -12.86 -1.59 3.94
C THR A 133 -12.41 -1.96 2.53
N LEU A 134 -11.40 -2.83 2.40
CA LEU A 134 -10.83 -3.19 1.10
C LEU A 134 -11.54 -4.35 0.40
N ASN A 135 -12.37 -5.08 1.12
CA ASN A 135 -13.06 -6.25 0.56
C ASN A 135 -14.53 -6.24 0.96
N LYS A 136 -15.13 -5.09 0.97
CA LYS A 136 -16.54 -4.94 1.31
C LYS A 136 -17.38 -5.29 0.08
N GLU A 137 -18.34 -6.18 0.27
CA GLU A 137 -19.25 -6.55 -0.81
C GLU A 137 -20.26 -5.44 -1.06
N ASP A 138 -20.80 -5.44 -2.26
CA ASP A 138 -21.82 -4.48 -2.66
C ASP A 138 -23.14 -4.69 -1.91
#